data_010aacc69ee0564f1a7f34778fad8485
#
_entry.id   010aacc69ee0564f1a7f34778fad8485
#
_cell.length_a   1.000
_cell.length_b   1.000
_cell.length_c   1.000
_cell.angle_alpha   90.00
_cell.angle_beta   90.00
_cell.angle_gamma   90.00
#
_symmetry.space_group_name_H-M   'P 1'
#
loop_
_entity.id
_entity.type
_entity.pdbx_description
1 polymer ?
#
loop_
_entity_poly.entity_id
_entity_poly.type
_entity_poly.pdbx_seq_one_letter_code
_entity_poly.pdbx_strand_id
1 'polypeptide(L)'
;MYKKLFMASSLALILAACGGEETKTSEQSTADDQTQQVEQAVEKDWTQDARLQEPTEETVCAMCNMKVYTKDHEMGVFSAQAIKADGSVVFYDDIGCLLNAEFANMEVNEKFVRDYNTLNWFNVEQAYIVKTTLKSPMNWGYIFFKYEDDANKYIAENEGSELTSYTKVRQEALERRKAKMNATNTTVDMNSEGAEHQQGNESEEDSSN
;
A
#
# COMPACT_ATOMS: atom_id res chain seq x y z
N MET A 1 0.62 15.10 41.53
CA MET A 1 0.31 16.34 42.32
C MET A 1 1.25 17.42 41.85
N TYR A 2 0.78 18.35 41.00
CA TYR A 2 1.25 19.72 40.98
C TYR A 2 0.23 20.58 40.28
N LYS A 3 -0.13 21.58 40.91
CA LYS A 3 -1.18 22.54 40.93
C LYS A 3 -1.24 23.45 39.71
N LYS A 4 -2.47 23.79 39.38
CA LYS A 4 -2.95 24.89 38.54
C LYS A 4 -2.35 26.24 38.97
N LEU A 5 -2.13 27.12 37.99
CA LEU A 5 -2.21 28.56 38.25
C LEU A 5 -2.97 29.24 37.13
N PHE A 6 -4.11 29.76 37.52
CA PHE A 6 -4.95 30.70 36.74
C PHE A 6 -4.29 32.10 36.85
N MET A 7 -4.30 32.83 35.75
CA MET A 7 -4.26 34.30 35.84
C MET A 7 -5.25 34.89 34.84
N ALA A 8 -6.28 35.47 35.43
CA ALA A 8 -7.24 36.37 34.79
C ALA A 8 -6.77 37.81 35.01
N SER A 9 -6.94 38.66 34.01
CA SER A 9 -6.98 40.12 34.11
C SER A 9 -7.21 40.67 32.70
N SER A 10 -7.92 41.65 32.39
CA SER A 10 -8.93 42.53 32.95
C SER A 10 -9.41 43.40 31.79
N LEU A 11 -10.65 43.67 31.86
CA LEU A 11 -11.51 44.51 31.04
C LEU A 11 -11.07 45.99 31.06
N ALA A 12 -11.05 46.67 29.91
CA ALA A 12 -11.19 48.13 29.86
C ALA A 12 -12.03 48.53 28.63
N LEU A 13 -13.25 48.95 28.91
CA LEU A 13 -14.12 49.71 28.02
C LEU A 13 -13.65 51.17 27.97
N ILE A 14 -13.57 51.76 26.77
CA ILE A 14 -13.65 53.19 26.57
C ILE A 14 -14.62 53.46 25.42
N LEU A 15 -15.78 54.03 25.77
CA LEU A 15 -16.67 54.71 24.87
C LEU A 15 -16.22 56.18 24.77
N ALA A 16 -16.14 56.72 23.55
CA ALA A 16 -16.32 58.14 23.32
C ALA A 16 -16.87 58.36 21.92
N ALA A 17 -17.90 59.19 21.89
CA ALA A 17 -18.80 59.46 20.81
C ALA A 17 -18.39 60.72 19.99
N CYS A 18 -19.03 60.85 18.84
CA CYS A 18 -19.39 62.07 18.07
C CYS A 18 -18.42 62.69 17.07
N GLY A 19 -18.86 62.64 15.82
CA GLY A 19 -19.12 63.89 15.10
C GLY A 19 -18.23 64.25 13.94
N GLY A 20 -18.77 64.31 12.70
CA GLY A 20 -18.46 65.37 11.76
C GLY A 20 -17.63 65.05 10.53
N GLU A 21 -18.29 64.83 9.38
CA GLU A 21 -18.08 65.47 8.07
C GLU A 21 -16.71 65.45 7.37
N GLU A 22 -16.72 64.81 6.19
CA GLU A 22 -16.04 65.03 4.90
C GLU A 22 -14.65 65.64 4.86
N THR A 23 -13.68 64.92 4.29
CA THR A 23 -13.00 65.21 2.99
C THR A 23 -11.96 64.14 2.67
N LYS A 24 -11.81 63.88 1.37
CA LYS A 24 -10.86 63.03 0.72
C LYS A 24 -9.40 63.32 1.10
N THR A 25 -8.61 62.32 1.31
CA THR A 25 -7.28 62.14 0.67
C THR A 25 -6.61 60.85 1.17
N SER A 26 -6.02 60.14 0.23
CA SER A 26 -5.18 58.94 0.34
C SER A 26 -4.17 58.96 1.48
N GLU A 27 -4.02 57.82 2.11
CA GLU A 27 -2.73 57.14 2.35
C GLU A 27 -2.84 56.13 3.52
N GLN A 28 -2.57 54.92 3.18
CA GLN A 28 -1.74 53.95 3.90
C GLN A 28 -2.09 53.65 5.35
N SER A 29 -2.94 52.65 5.53
CA SER A 29 -3.06 51.93 6.79
C SER A 29 -2.67 50.49 6.59
N THR A 30 -1.59 50.13 7.23
CA THR A 30 -1.19 48.74 7.49
C THR A 30 -2.30 48.06 8.27
N ALA A 31 -3.05 47.19 7.58
CA ALA A 31 -3.94 46.24 8.21
C ALA A 31 -3.20 44.92 8.28
N ASP A 32 -3.09 44.39 9.49
CA ASP A 32 -2.76 43.00 9.75
C ASP A 32 -3.72 42.10 8.95
N ASP A 33 -3.24 41.65 7.81
CA ASP A 33 -3.87 40.59 7.05
C ASP A 33 -3.40 39.25 7.64
N GLN A 34 -4.16 38.74 8.59
CA GLN A 34 -4.12 37.32 8.90
C GLN A 34 -4.61 36.59 7.65
N THR A 35 -3.67 36.37 6.74
CA THR A 35 -3.85 35.46 5.62
C THR A 35 -4.10 34.08 6.19
N GLN A 36 -5.37 33.73 6.36
CA GLN A 36 -5.78 32.34 6.37
C GLN A 36 -5.37 31.79 5.02
N GLN A 37 -4.24 31.08 4.99
CA GLN A 37 -3.90 30.21 3.90
C GLN A 37 -4.99 29.13 3.85
N VAL A 38 -5.99 29.39 3.05
CA VAL A 38 -6.84 28.34 2.51
C VAL A 38 -5.90 27.56 1.60
N GLU A 39 -5.37 26.47 2.13
CA GLU A 39 -4.65 25.45 1.34
C GLU A 39 -5.64 24.99 0.27
N GLN A 40 -5.55 25.60 -0.91
CA GLN A 40 -6.29 25.14 -2.07
C GLN A 40 -5.75 23.77 -2.36
N ALA A 41 -6.54 22.75 -2.00
CA ALA A 41 -6.29 21.39 -2.46
C ALA A 41 -6.19 21.44 -3.98
N VAL A 42 -4.98 21.32 -4.49
CA VAL A 42 -4.73 21.19 -5.92
C VAL A 42 -5.52 19.96 -6.34
N GLU A 43 -6.54 20.15 -7.17
CA GLU A 43 -7.31 19.05 -7.73
C GLU A 43 -6.33 18.18 -8.52
N LYS A 44 -5.96 17.05 -7.91
CA LYS A 44 -4.97 16.13 -8.45
C LYS A 44 -5.58 15.41 -9.65
N ASP A 45 -5.06 15.66 -10.84
CA ASP A 45 -5.57 15.06 -12.09
C ASP A 45 -5.35 13.53 -12.07
N TRP A 46 -6.46 12.80 -12.20
CA TRP A 46 -6.51 11.37 -12.33
C TRP A 46 -6.99 10.96 -13.71
N THR A 47 -6.06 10.75 -14.63
CA THR A 47 -6.38 10.07 -15.88
C THR A 47 -6.25 8.56 -15.64
N GLN A 48 -7.36 7.85 -15.66
CA GLN A 48 -7.38 6.40 -15.58
C GLN A 48 -7.19 5.77 -16.95
N ASP A 49 -6.40 4.71 -17.00
CA ASP A 49 -6.32 3.87 -18.19
C ASP A 49 -7.64 3.12 -18.38
N ALA A 50 -8.29 3.31 -19.54
CA ALA A 50 -9.60 2.72 -19.83
C ALA A 50 -9.61 1.18 -19.89
N ARG A 51 -8.44 0.55 -19.92
CA ARG A 51 -8.29 -0.91 -19.90
C ARG A 51 -8.41 -1.49 -18.49
N LEU A 52 -8.22 -0.67 -17.45
CA LEU A 52 -8.26 -1.12 -16.07
C LEU A 52 -9.66 -1.48 -15.64
N GLN A 53 -9.76 -2.49 -14.79
CA GLN A 53 -11.02 -3.04 -14.33
C GLN A 53 -11.09 -3.03 -12.79
N GLU A 54 -12.30 -3.10 -12.25
CA GLU A 54 -12.52 -3.30 -10.84
C GLU A 54 -12.74 -4.79 -10.55
N PRO A 55 -12.13 -5.34 -9.49
CA PRO A 55 -12.45 -6.70 -9.07
C PRO A 55 -13.88 -6.76 -8.54
N THR A 56 -14.49 -7.92 -8.67
CA THR A 56 -15.79 -8.24 -8.06
C THR A 56 -15.61 -9.00 -6.75
N GLU A 57 -16.70 -9.23 -6.02
CA GLU A 57 -16.67 -10.04 -4.80
C GLU A 57 -16.19 -11.50 -5.02
N GLU A 58 -16.26 -11.98 -6.27
CA GLU A 58 -15.86 -13.34 -6.67
C GLU A 58 -14.45 -13.40 -7.25
N THR A 59 -13.78 -12.24 -7.41
CA THR A 59 -12.45 -12.17 -8.01
C THR A 59 -11.42 -12.83 -7.11
N VAL A 60 -10.63 -13.73 -7.70
CA VAL A 60 -9.54 -14.42 -7.01
C VAL A 60 -8.18 -14.04 -7.59
N CYS A 61 -7.16 -14.10 -6.76
CA CYS A 61 -5.78 -13.82 -7.12
C CYS A 61 -5.24 -14.86 -8.10
N ALA A 62 -4.71 -14.42 -9.23
CA ALA A 62 -4.18 -15.30 -10.27
C ALA A 62 -2.94 -16.11 -9.82
N MET A 63 -2.30 -15.73 -8.71
CA MET A 63 -1.12 -16.43 -8.19
C MET A 63 -1.42 -17.40 -7.05
N CYS A 64 -2.24 -16.99 -6.07
CA CYS A 64 -2.45 -17.77 -4.83
C CYS A 64 -3.89 -18.25 -4.65
N ASN A 65 -4.80 -17.87 -5.55
CA ASN A 65 -6.22 -18.21 -5.54
C ASN A 65 -7.01 -17.70 -4.30
N MET A 66 -6.42 -16.78 -3.54
CA MET A 66 -7.12 -16.09 -2.45
C MET A 66 -8.00 -14.97 -3.00
N LYS A 67 -8.96 -14.49 -2.19
CA LYS A 67 -9.85 -13.39 -2.56
C LYS A 67 -9.05 -12.12 -2.87
N VAL A 68 -9.39 -11.45 -3.97
CA VAL A 68 -8.98 -10.07 -4.25
C VAL A 68 -10.08 -9.15 -3.75
N TYR A 69 -9.73 -8.19 -2.91
CA TYR A 69 -10.69 -7.31 -2.28
C TYR A 69 -11.07 -6.13 -3.19
N THR A 70 -12.35 -5.77 -3.18
CA THR A 70 -12.87 -4.58 -3.85
C THR A 70 -12.41 -3.31 -3.13
N LYS A 71 -12.51 -2.16 -3.77
CA LYS A 71 -12.12 -0.87 -3.17
C LYS A 71 -12.92 -0.50 -1.91
N ASP A 72 -14.10 -1.08 -1.72
CA ASP A 72 -14.97 -0.80 -0.57
C ASP A 72 -14.59 -1.59 0.68
N HIS A 73 -13.64 -2.51 0.57
CA HIS A 73 -13.10 -3.30 1.66
C HIS A 73 -11.77 -2.71 2.14
N GLU A 74 -11.49 -2.75 3.45
CA GLU A 74 -10.25 -2.21 4.03
C GLU A 74 -8.96 -2.78 3.41
N MET A 75 -9.00 -4.05 2.96
CA MET A 75 -7.88 -4.70 2.26
C MET A 75 -7.83 -4.36 0.76
N GLY A 76 -8.82 -3.66 0.21
CA GLY A 76 -8.89 -3.32 -1.20
C GLY A 76 -7.73 -2.43 -1.68
N VAL A 77 -7.16 -1.64 -0.78
CA VAL A 77 -6.00 -0.79 -1.04
C VAL A 77 -4.75 -1.57 -1.46
N PHE A 78 -4.65 -2.85 -1.07
CA PHE A 78 -3.52 -3.72 -1.41
C PHE A 78 -3.69 -4.45 -2.74
N SER A 79 -4.90 -4.46 -3.30
CA SER A 79 -5.17 -5.13 -4.57
C SER A 79 -4.31 -4.57 -5.69
N ALA A 80 -3.86 -5.45 -6.57
CA ALA A 80 -3.09 -5.10 -7.75
C ALA A 80 -3.69 -5.76 -8.99
N GLN A 81 -3.42 -5.19 -10.16
CA GLN A 81 -3.77 -5.80 -11.44
C GLN A 81 -2.65 -5.65 -12.44
N ALA A 82 -2.62 -6.56 -13.40
CA ALA A 82 -1.70 -6.49 -14.52
C ALA A 82 -2.44 -6.60 -15.85
N ILE A 83 -1.96 -5.87 -16.84
CA ILE A 83 -2.35 -6.04 -18.24
C ILE A 83 -1.26 -6.86 -18.92
N LYS A 84 -1.63 -8.05 -19.38
CA LYS A 84 -0.72 -8.97 -20.07
C LYS A 84 -0.48 -8.55 -21.51
N ALA A 85 0.52 -9.14 -22.15
CA ALA A 85 0.87 -8.85 -23.54
C ALA A 85 -0.27 -9.12 -24.55
N ASP A 86 -1.19 -10.01 -24.22
CA ASP A 86 -2.40 -10.31 -25.01
C ASP A 86 -3.57 -9.35 -24.74
N GLY A 87 -3.37 -8.36 -23.85
CA GLY A 87 -4.38 -7.40 -23.42
C GLY A 87 -5.31 -7.89 -22.31
N SER A 88 -5.17 -9.13 -21.85
CA SER A 88 -5.98 -9.64 -20.74
C SER A 88 -5.60 -8.97 -19.42
N VAL A 89 -6.61 -8.71 -18.57
CA VAL A 89 -6.44 -8.17 -17.23
C VAL A 89 -6.50 -9.30 -16.21
N VAL A 90 -5.54 -9.32 -15.30
CA VAL A 90 -5.46 -10.29 -14.20
C VAL A 90 -5.29 -9.56 -12.87
N PHE A 91 -5.91 -10.10 -11.83
CA PHE A 91 -5.93 -9.50 -10.49
C PHE A 91 -5.06 -10.27 -9.50
N TYR A 92 -4.56 -9.54 -8.51
CA TYR A 92 -3.76 -10.06 -7.41
C TYR A 92 -4.21 -9.42 -6.10
N ASP A 93 -4.17 -10.18 -5.04
CA ASP A 93 -4.55 -9.74 -3.69
C ASP A 93 -3.51 -8.82 -3.02
N ASP A 94 -2.25 -8.87 -3.52
CA ASP A 94 -1.13 -8.07 -3.02
C ASP A 94 -0.04 -7.95 -4.10
N ILE A 95 0.75 -6.90 -4.06
CA ILE A 95 1.88 -6.66 -4.98
C ILE A 95 2.85 -7.84 -5.02
N GLY A 96 3.06 -8.52 -3.90
CA GLY A 96 3.92 -9.70 -3.83
C GLY A 96 3.41 -10.85 -4.67
N CYS A 97 2.11 -11.07 -4.74
CA CYS A 97 1.52 -12.07 -5.62
C CYS A 97 1.70 -11.73 -7.10
N LEU A 98 1.52 -10.45 -7.47
CA LEU A 98 1.76 -9.98 -8.82
C LEU A 98 3.21 -10.24 -9.26
N LEU A 99 4.18 -9.81 -8.45
CA LEU A 99 5.61 -9.98 -8.76
C LEU A 99 6.02 -11.47 -8.79
N ASN A 100 5.47 -12.28 -7.89
CA ASN A 100 5.71 -13.71 -7.90
C ASN A 100 5.14 -14.40 -9.14
N ALA A 101 4.00 -13.95 -9.66
CA ALA A 101 3.43 -14.45 -10.91
C ALA A 101 4.34 -14.13 -12.10
N GLU A 102 4.84 -12.88 -12.20
CA GLU A 102 5.82 -12.51 -13.24
C GLU A 102 7.08 -13.39 -13.20
N PHE A 103 7.64 -13.61 -12.01
CA PHE A 103 8.80 -14.48 -11.87
C PHE A 103 8.52 -15.95 -12.20
N ALA A 104 7.31 -16.43 -11.86
CA ALA A 104 6.92 -17.81 -12.13
C ALA A 104 6.75 -18.09 -13.62
N ASN A 105 6.15 -17.13 -14.32
CA ASN A 105 5.77 -17.27 -15.72
C ASN A 105 6.82 -16.70 -16.67
N MET A 106 7.88 -16.06 -16.15
CA MET A 106 8.87 -15.31 -16.93
C MET A 106 8.21 -14.23 -17.81
N GLU A 107 7.20 -13.54 -17.26
CA GLU A 107 6.44 -12.50 -17.92
C GLU A 107 6.91 -11.11 -17.46
N VAL A 108 6.68 -10.11 -18.32
CA VAL A 108 6.78 -8.70 -17.97
C VAL A 108 5.46 -8.05 -18.41
N ASN A 109 4.70 -7.58 -17.45
CA ASN A 109 3.37 -7.02 -17.65
C ASN A 109 3.33 -5.54 -17.31
N GLU A 110 2.34 -4.80 -17.83
CA GLU A 110 2.00 -3.49 -17.26
C GLU A 110 1.32 -3.72 -15.90
N LYS A 111 1.81 -3.06 -14.85
CA LYS A 111 1.43 -3.31 -13.47
C LYS A 111 0.77 -2.09 -12.85
N PHE A 112 -0.36 -2.30 -12.20
CA PHE A 112 -1.14 -1.25 -11.58
C PHE A 112 -1.48 -1.59 -10.15
N VAL A 113 -1.41 -0.58 -9.30
CA VAL A 113 -1.72 -0.62 -7.88
C VAL A 113 -2.70 0.49 -7.54
N ARG A 114 -3.30 0.45 -6.36
CA ARG A 114 -4.18 1.52 -5.89
C ARG A 114 -3.39 2.59 -5.15
N ASP A 115 -3.70 3.83 -5.46
CA ASP A 115 -3.31 4.95 -4.61
C ASP A 115 -4.01 4.84 -3.24
N TYR A 116 -3.25 4.99 -2.17
CA TYR A 116 -3.73 4.78 -0.82
C TYR A 116 -4.87 5.73 -0.42
N ASN A 117 -4.82 6.98 -0.89
CA ASN A 117 -5.80 8.01 -0.51
C ASN A 117 -7.08 7.95 -1.34
N THR A 118 -6.97 7.66 -2.63
CA THR A 118 -8.09 7.79 -3.59
C THR A 118 -8.64 6.45 -4.04
N LEU A 119 -7.89 5.35 -3.81
CA LEU A 119 -8.16 3.99 -4.30
C LEU A 119 -8.20 3.87 -5.84
N ASN A 120 -7.79 4.91 -6.55
CA ASN A 120 -7.67 4.89 -8.00
C ASN A 120 -6.47 4.06 -8.45
N TRP A 121 -6.60 3.41 -9.60
CA TRP A 121 -5.53 2.63 -10.20
C TRP A 121 -4.49 3.52 -10.89
N PHE A 122 -3.22 3.20 -10.72
CA PHE A 122 -2.12 3.84 -11.46
C PHE A 122 -0.92 2.90 -11.61
N ASN A 123 -0.02 3.21 -12.52
CA ASN A 123 1.14 2.38 -12.80
C ASN A 123 2.10 2.36 -11.61
N VAL A 124 2.48 1.18 -11.13
CA VAL A 124 3.34 0.99 -9.95
C VAL A 124 4.75 1.58 -10.14
N GLU A 125 5.23 1.67 -11.37
CA GLU A 125 6.55 2.23 -11.66
C GLU A 125 6.62 3.74 -11.44
N GLN A 126 5.45 4.39 -11.33
CA GLN A 126 5.31 5.81 -11.02
C GLN A 126 4.98 6.05 -9.53
N ALA A 127 4.95 5.01 -8.71
CA ALA A 127 4.51 5.10 -7.33
C ALA A 127 5.60 5.56 -6.38
N TYR A 128 5.23 6.41 -5.44
CA TYR A 128 5.93 6.59 -4.17
C TYR A 128 5.47 5.47 -3.22
N ILE A 129 6.37 4.54 -2.95
CA ILE A 129 6.04 3.30 -2.23
C ILE A 129 6.43 3.45 -0.77
N VAL A 130 5.49 3.14 0.12
CA VAL A 130 5.74 3.16 1.55
C VAL A 130 5.63 1.76 2.12
N LYS A 131 6.68 1.31 2.80
CA LYS A 131 6.64 0.13 3.67
C LYS A 131 5.98 0.53 4.97
N THR A 132 5.00 -0.24 5.41
CA THR A 132 4.20 0.07 6.60
C THR A 132 4.13 -1.10 7.57
N THR A 133 3.57 -0.86 8.75
CA THR A 133 3.22 -1.90 9.73
C THR A 133 1.83 -2.49 9.48
N LEU A 134 1.10 -2.01 8.47
CA LEU A 134 -0.21 -2.54 8.10
C LEU A 134 -0.10 -3.99 7.64
N LYS A 135 -1.10 -4.78 8.02
CA LYS A 135 -1.21 -6.16 7.56
C LYS A 135 -1.92 -6.17 6.20
N SER A 136 -1.19 -6.50 5.15
CA SER A 136 -1.76 -6.78 3.84
C SER A 136 -2.12 -8.27 3.71
N PRO A 137 -2.91 -8.70 2.72
CA PRO A 137 -3.34 -10.09 2.56
C PRO A 137 -2.20 -11.12 2.61
N MET A 138 -1.05 -10.78 2.03
CA MET A 138 0.15 -11.63 2.02
C MET A 138 1.27 -11.12 2.93
N ASN A 139 0.97 -10.23 3.89
CA ASN A 139 1.92 -9.62 4.83
C ASN A 139 3.12 -8.92 4.15
N TRP A 140 2.88 -8.27 3.03
CA TRP A 140 3.90 -7.44 2.39
C TRP A 140 3.94 -6.04 3.01
N GLY A 141 2.78 -5.48 3.39
CA GLY A 141 2.66 -4.19 4.07
C GLY A 141 3.16 -3.01 3.22
N TYR A 142 3.01 -3.09 1.90
CA TYR A 142 3.32 -1.99 1.00
C TYR A 142 2.03 -1.26 0.62
N ILE A 143 2.08 0.07 0.68
CA ILE A 143 1.06 0.96 0.13
C ILE A 143 1.69 1.91 -0.86
N PHE A 144 0.87 2.48 -1.73
CA PHE A 144 1.34 3.22 -2.89
C PHE A 144 0.66 4.58 -2.94
N PHE A 145 1.43 5.60 -3.27
CA PHE A 145 0.95 6.96 -3.47
C PHE A 145 1.36 7.44 -4.85
N LYS A 146 0.44 8.11 -5.55
CA LYS A 146 0.75 8.74 -6.83
C LYS A 146 1.60 10.01 -6.64
N TYR A 147 1.49 10.66 -5.47
CA TYR A 147 2.14 11.93 -5.18
C TYR A 147 3.07 11.81 -3.97
N GLU A 148 4.24 12.45 -4.09
CA GLU A 148 5.29 12.41 -3.06
C GLU A 148 4.83 13.01 -1.74
N ASP A 149 4.11 14.15 -1.79
CA ASP A 149 3.61 14.83 -0.61
C ASP A 149 2.68 13.94 0.22
N ASP A 150 1.83 13.14 -0.44
CA ASP A 150 0.94 12.20 0.23
C ASP A 150 1.72 11.08 0.94
N ALA A 151 2.75 10.55 0.30
CA ALA A 151 3.63 9.54 0.89
C ALA A 151 4.38 10.10 2.11
N ASN A 152 4.96 11.29 1.97
CA ASN A 152 5.69 11.96 3.05
C ASN A 152 4.78 12.30 4.23
N LYS A 153 3.57 12.78 3.96
CA LYS A 153 2.55 13.04 4.99
C LYS A 153 2.20 11.76 5.74
N TYR A 154 1.93 10.67 5.02
CA TYR A 154 1.62 9.39 5.65
C TYR A 154 2.75 8.92 6.58
N ILE A 155 4.01 8.98 6.12
CA ILE A 155 5.18 8.58 6.91
C ILE A 155 5.31 9.42 8.18
N ALA A 156 5.08 10.74 8.09
CA ALA A 156 5.15 11.63 9.23
C ALA A 156 4.07 11.34 10.30
N GLU A 157 2.91 10.84 9.89
CA GLU A 157 1.77 10.53 10.75
C GLU A 157 1.74 9.07 11.26
N ASN A 158 2.55 8.17 10.66
CA ASN A 158 2.51 6.73 10.94
C ASN A 158 3.91 6.19 11.26
N GLU A 159 4.22 6.09 12.55
CA GLU A 159 5.50 5.57 13.04
C GLU A 159 5.77 4.15 12.52
N GLY A 160 7.02 3.87 12.16
CA GLY A 160 7.43 2.60 11.58
C GLY A 160 7.17 2.47 10.09
N SER A 161 6.70 3.55 9.44
CA SER A 161 6.57 3.64 7.99
C SER A 161 7.81 4.27 7.38
N GLU A 162 8.23 3.78 6.21
CA GLU A 162 9.41 4.29 5.50
C GLU A 162 9.22 4.28 3.99
N LEU A 163 9.83 5.27 3.32
CA LEU A 163 9.86 5.30 1.86
C LEU A 163 10.76 4.18 1.33
N THR A 164 10.31 3.51 0.28
CA THR A 164 11.07 2.46 -0.39
C THR A 164 10.99 2.63 -1.91
N SER A 165 11.63 1.73 -2.66
CA SER A 165 11.61 1.79 -4.11
C SER A 165 11.02 0.52 -4.72
N TYR A 166 10.47 0.63 -5.93
CA TYR A 166 9.98 -0.50 -6.70
C TYR A 166 11.05 -1.60 -6.88
N THR A 167 12.30 -1.20 -7.10
CA THR A 167 13.43 -2.14 -7.19
C THR A 167 13.61 -2.97 -5.93
N LYS A 168 13.52 -2.34 -4.73
CA LYS A 168 13.61 -3.05 -3.45
C LYS A 168 12.43 -4.01 -3.25
N VAL A 169 11.22 -3.60 -3.60
CA VAL A 169 10.03 -4.47 -3.53
C VAL A 169 10.18 -5.69 -4.43
N ARG A 170 10.66 -5.50 -5.67
CA ARG A 170 10.95 -6.62 -6.58
C ARG A 170 12.04 -7.55 -6.05
N GLN A 171 13.10 -7.01 -5.49
CA GLN A 171 14.18 -7.79 -4.91
C GLN A 171 13.66 -8.64 -3.74
N GLU A 172 12.89 -8.05 -2.82
CA GLU A 172 12.28 -8.79 -1.72
C GLU A 172 11.37 -9.91 -2.23
N ALA A 173 10.58 -9.66 -3.27
CA ALA A 173 9.73 -10.68 -3.88
C ALA A 173 10.55 -11.87 -4.42
N LEU A 174 11.64 -11.59 -5.11
CA LEU A 174 12.53 -12.63 -5.63
C LEU A 174 13.19 -13.44 -4.51
N GLU A 175 13.63 -12.79 -3.44
CA GLU A 175 14.27 -13.44 -2.30
C GLU A 175 13.28 -14.34 -1.55
N ARG A 176 12.07 -13.85 -1.23
CA ARG A 176 11.01 -14.65 -0.60
C ARG A 176 10.64 -15.86 -1.45
N ARG A 177 10.55 -15.69 -2.79
CA ARG A 177 10.28 -16.79 -3.70
C ARG A 177 11.39 -17.85 -3.66
N LYS A 178 12.67 -17.44 -3.75
CA LYS A 178 13.81 -18.35 -3.67
C LYS A 178 13.82 -19.13 -2.35
N ALA A 179 13.59 -18.44 -1.24
CA ALA A 179 13.53 -19.07 0.07
C ALA A 179 12.42 -20.15 0.15
N LYS A 180 11.24 -19.85 -0.42
CA LYS A 180 10.13 -20.82 -0.46
C LYS A 180 10.47 -22.03 -1.34
N MET A 181 11.08 -21.84 -2.49
CA MET A 181 11.50 -22.95 -3.37
C MET A 181 12.54 -23.84 -2.71
N ASN A 182 13.54 -23.27 -2.04
CA ASN A 182 14.56 -24.03 -1.32
C ASN A 182 13.96 -24.84 -0.16
N ALA A 183 13.04 -24.27 0.61
CA ALA A 183 12.35 -24.98 1.68
C ALA A 183 11.53 -26.17 1.15
N THR A 184 10.89 -26.02 0.00
CA THR A 184 10.12 -27.11 -0.64
C THR A 184 11.03 -28.23 -1.13
N ASN A 185 12.17 -27.93 -1.73
CA ASN A 185 13.13 -28.95 -2.18
C ASN A 185 13.69 -29.75 -1.00
N THR A 186 14.05 -29.08 0.10
CA THR A 186 14.56 -29.75 1.30
C THR A 186 13.55 -30.74 1.89
N THR A 187 12.25 -30.43 1.84
CA THR A 187 11.20 -31.34 2.35
C THR A 187 10.97 -32.55 1.43
N VAL A 188 11.19 -32.39 0.12
CA VAL A 188 11.10 -33.50 -0.83
C VAL A 188 12.26 -34.47 -0.63
N ASP A 189 13.47 -33.98 -0.43
CA ASP A 189 14.66 -34.82 -0.21
C ASP A 189 14.54 -35.62 1.10
N MET A 190 14.05 -35.02 2.20
CA MET A 190 13.84 -35.72 3.46
C MET A 190 12.76 -36.82 3.38
N ASN A 191 11.76 -36.68 2.52
CA ASN A 191 10.74 -37.69 2.32
C ASN A 191 11.18 -38.82 1.40
N SER A 192 12.16 -38.60 0.53
CA SER A 192 12.71 -39.64 -0.35
C SER A 192 13.65 -40.61 0.40
N GLU A 193 14.39 -40.13 1.39
CA GLU A 193 15.28 -40.98 2.21
C GLU A 193 14.53 -41.86 3.18
N GLY A 194 13.27 -41.50 3.55
CA GLY A 194 12.42 -42.32 4.43
C GLY A 194 11.72 -43.50 3.76
N ALA A 195 11.73 -43.58 2.41
CA ALA A 195 11.00 -44.62 1.66
C ALA A 195 11.85 -45.85 1.28
N GLU A 196 13.16 -45.82 1.48
CA GLU A 196 14.05 -46.93 1.06
C GLU A 196 14.32 -47.98 2.18
N HIS A 197 13.74 -47.83 3.36
CA HIS A 197 14.07 -48.73 4.50
C HIS A 197 12.96 -49.74 4.89
N GLN A 198 11.99 -50.04 4.02
CA GLN A 198 10.99 -51.08 4.27
C GLN A 198 10.83 -52.06 3.09
N GLN A 199 11.92 -52.69 2.62
CA GLN A 199 11.85 -53.92 1.86
C GLN A 199 13.01 -54.84 2.26
N GLY A 200 12.73 -55.78 3.12
CA GLY A 200 13.68 -56.84 3.45
C GLY A 200 13.38 -57.52 4.74
N ASN A 201 12.34 -58.34 4.82
CA ASN A 201 12.34 -59.58 5.57
C ASN A 201 11.02 -60.35 5.39
N GLU A 202 10.92 -61.17 4.38
CA GLU A 202 10.09 -62.37 4.39
C GLU A 202 10.98 -63.56 4.17
N SER A 203 11.32 -64.19 5.25
CA SER A 203 12.00 -65.45 5.36
C SER A 203 11.06 -66.58 4.95
N GLU A 204 11.59 -67.43 4.06
CA GLU A 204 11.11 -68.72 3.70
C GLU A 204 10.84 -69.62 4.95
N GLU A 205 9.67 -70.17 5.05
CA GLU A 205 9.44 -71.42 5.81
C GLU A 205 9.02 -72.52 4.85
N ASP A 206 9.94 -73.41 4.70
CA ASP A 206 9.83 -74.79 4.22
C ASP A 206 8.80 -75.59 4.99
N SER A 207 7.93 -76.34 4.31
CA SER A 207 7.20 -77.40 4.84
C SER A 207 7.19 -78.63 3.93
N SER A 208 8.12 -79.52 4.24
CA SER A 208 8.07 -80.91 3.86
C SER A 208 7.03 -81.62 4.76
N ASN A 209 5.99 -82.25 4.22
CA ASN A 209 5.60 -83.61 4.37
C ASN A 209 4.22 -83.90 3.72
#